data_3ec70fde60415ab00066650bd38d9e86
#
_entry.id   3ec70fde60415ab00066650bd38d9e86
#
_cell.length_a   1.000
_cell.length_b   1.000
_cell.length_c   1.000
_cell.angle_alpha   90.00
_cell.angle_beta   90.00
_cell.angle_gamma   90.00
#
_symmetry.space_group_name_H-M   'P 1'
#
loop_
_entity.id
_entity.type
_entity.pdbx_description
1 polymer ?
#
loop_
_entity_poly.entity_id
_entity_poly.type
_entity_poly.pdbx_seq_one_letter_code
_entity_poly.pdbx_strand_id
1 'polypeptide(L)'
;MLTFVERQNEVKRGAVGCHGYCMSGPYALAAAARYPDRIAAAASFYGTWLVSEAEESPHLSLGKVKGELYIACAEHDKLAPLQMVDELRTLFARAGTAGEIELYPRVHHGFAFHNGGATTSRPRSATGTG
;
A
#
# COMPACT_ATOMS: atom_id res chain seq x y z
N MET A 1 -17.08 -9.89 -3.06
CA MET A 1 -16.13 -9.93 -4.20
C MET A 1 -15.28 -11.18 -4.23
N LEU A 2 -14.64 -11.57 -3.16
CA LEU A 2 -13.80 -12.76 -3.16
C LEU A 2 -14.56 -14.02 -3.54
N THR A 3 -15.79 -14.18 -3.04
CA THR A 3 -16.63 -15.32 -3.39
C THR A 3 -16.94 -15.37 -4.88
N PHE A 4 -17.18 -14.21 -5.49
CA PHE A 4 -17.41 -14.12 -6.91
C PHE A 4 -16.19 -14.58 -7.70
N VAL A 5 -15.02 -14.08 -7.31
CA VAL A 5 -13.75 -14.42 -7.97
C VAL A 5 -13.49 -15.93 -7.87
N GLU A 6 -13.73 -16.52 -6.72
CA GLU A 6 -13.51 -17.93 -6.50
C GLU A 6 -14.38 -18.83 -7.37
N ARG A 7 -15.54 -18.34 -7.82
CA ARG A 7 -16.43 -19.10 -8.66
C ARG A 7 -16.05 -19.09 -10.14
N GLN A 8 -15.08 -18.26 -10.51
CA GLN A 8 -14.65 -18.18 -11.90
C GLN A 8 -13.69 -19.32 -12.23
N ASN A 9 -13.93 -20.00 -13.33
CA ASN A 9 -13.12 -21.15 -13.74
C ASN A 9 -11.69 -20.76 -14.10
N GLU A 10 -11.49 -19.53 -14.56
CA GLU A 10 -10.19 -19.04 -14.95
C GLU A 10 -9.33 -18.61 -13.77
N VAL A 11 -9.88 -18.57 -12.58
CA VAL A 11 -9.17 -18.07 -11.42
C VAL A 11 -8.66 -19.22 -10.56
N LYS A 12 -7.38 -19.19 -10.26
CA LYS A 12 -6.78 -20.17 -9.37
C LYS A 12 -7.25 -19.89 -7.94
N ARG A 13 -7.67 -20.92 -7.26
CA ARG A 13 -8.10 -20.77 -5.88
C ARG A 13 -6.92 -20.60 -4.95
N GLY A 14 -7.13 -19.96 -3.84
CA GLY A 14 -6.12 -19.78 -2.82
C GLY A 14 -5.91 -18.34 -2.43
N ALA A 15 -4.70 -18.03 -2.00
CA ALA A 15 -4.36 -16.69 -1.56
C ALA A 15 -4.33 -15.71 -2.72
N VAL A 16 -4.72 -14.47 -2.44
CA VAL A 16 -4.74 -13.42 -3.45
C VAL A 16 -3.86 -12.25 -3.02
N GLY A 17 -3.46 -11.46 -3.99
CA GLY A 17 -2.76 -10.20 -3.73
C GLY A 17 -3.64 -9.04 -4.15
N CYS A 18 -3.41 -7.88 -3.58
CA CYS A 18 -4.11 -6.68 -4.00
C CYS A 18 -3.16 -5.49 -3.95
N HIS A 19 -3.49 -4.46 -4.70
CA HIS A 19 -2.71 -3.22 -4.64
C HIS A 19 -3.61 -2.03 -4.91
N GLY A 20 -3.15 -0.88 -4.51
CA GLY A 20 -3.86 0.36 -4.74
C GLY A 20 -2.91 1.52 -4.91
N TYR A 21 -3.40 2.55 -5.56
CA TYR A 21 -2.64 3.77 -5.84
C TYR A 21 -3.41 4.96 -5.28
N CYS A 22 -2.71 5.93 -4.75
CA CYS A 22 -3.32 7.16 -4.24
C CYS A 22 -4.43 6.85 -3.23
N MET A 23 -5.64 7.26 -3.49
CA MET A 23 -6.80 7.01 -2.62
C MET A 23 -7.08 5.53 -2.40
N SER A 24 -6.71 4.68 -3.34
CA SER A 24 -6.96 3.25 -3.19
C SER A 24 -5.86 2.53 -2.42
N GLY A 25 -4.74 3.19 -2.13
CA GLY A 25 -3.70 2.64 -1.28
C GLY A 25 -4.22 2.21 0.09
N PRO A 26 -4.92 3.09 0.82
CA PRO A 26 -5.53 2.72 2.09
C PRO A 26 -6.50 1.56 2.00
N TYR A 27 -7.20 1.44 0.89
CA TYR A 27 -8.15 0.34 0.71
C TYR A 27 -7.44 -1.01 0.53
N ALA A 28 -6.26 -1.02 -0.08
CA ALA A 28 -5.46 -2.24 -0.18
C ALA A 28 -5.06 -2.71 1.23
N LEU A 29 -4.67 -1.78 2.07
CA LEU A 29 -4.31 -2.07 3.45
C LEU A 29 -5.52 -2.56 4.23
N ALA A 30 -6.66 -1.90 4.06
CA ALA A 30 -7.90 -2.28 4.73
C ALA A 30 -8.35 -3.68 4.30
N ALA A 31 -8.22 -4.02 3.03
CA ALA A 31 -8.57 -5.35 2.54
C ALA A 31 -7.69 -6.42 3.18
N ALA A 32 -6.38 -6.16 3.28
CA ALA A 32 -5.45 -7.09 3.90
C ALA A 32 -5.78 -7.32 5.37
N ALA A 33 -6.22 -6.28 6.06
CA ALA A 33 -6.60 -6.38 7.47
C ALA A 33 -7.94 -7.09 7.66
N ARG A 34 -8.88 -6.84 6.74
CA ARG A 34 -10.22 -7.43 6.84
C ARG A 34 -10.25 -8.90 6.44
N TYR A 35 -9.41 -9.29 5.50
CA TYR A 35 -9.38 -10.67 5.01
C TYR A 35 -7.97 -11.24 5.17
N PRO A 36 -7.45 -11.30 6.40
CA PRO A 36 -6.05 -11.67 6.61
C PRO A 36 -5.71 -13.09 6.17
N ASP A 37 -6.68 -13.99 6.16
CA ASP A 37 -6.44 -15.36 5.75
C ASP A 37 -6.48 -15.55 4.24
N ARG A 38 -6.95 -14.55 3.51
CA ARG A 38 -7.09 -14.64 2.06
C ARG A 38 -6.10 -13.75 1.32
N ILE A 39 -5.78 -12.59 1.88
CA ILE A 39 -4.85 -11.65 1.26
C ILE A 39 -3.43 -11.97 1.72
N ALA A 40 -2.67 -12.59 0.85
CA ALA A 40 -1.29 -12.96 1.16
C ALA A 40 -0.31 -11.80 0.98
N ALA A 41 -0.64 -10.85 0.14
CA ALA A 41 0.20 -9.69 -0.10
C ALA A 41 -0.64 -8.49 -0.52
N ALA A 42 -0.27 -7.32 -0.06
CA ALA A 42 -0.93 -6.08 -0.47
C ALA A 42 0.11 -5.00 -0.68
N ALA A 43 -0.12 -4.14 -1.64
CA ALA A 43 0.78 -3.03 -1.93
C ALA A 43 0.02 -1.72 -2.02
N SER A 44 0.61 -0.68 -1.46
CA SER A 44 0.08 0.67 -1.53
C SER A 44 1.14 1.56 -2.18
N PHE A 45 0.80 2.17 -3.29
CA PHE A 45 1.69 3.09 -3.97
C PHE A 45 1.20 4.52 -3.75
N TYR A 46 2.05 5.33 -3.17
CA TYR A 46 1.74 6.71 -2.73
C TYR A 46 0.34 6.82 -2.11
N GLY A 47 0.03 5.89 -1.22
CA GLY A 47 -1.24 5.91 -0.49
C GLY A 47 -1.38 7.17 0.35
N THR A 48 -2.60 7.69 0.41
CA THR A 48 -2.86 8.95 1.09
C THR A 48 -3.29 8.71 2.53
N TRP A 49 -2.80 9.55 3.41
CA TRP A 49 -3.24 9.57 4.82
C TRP A 49 -3.31 8.19 5.48
N LEU A 50 -2.23 7.42 5.32
CA LEU A 50 -2.16 6.09 5.94
C LEU A 50 -2.10 6.16 7.47
N VAL A 51 -1.66 7.28 7.99
CA VAL A 51 -1.71 7.58 9.42
C VAL A 51 -2.44 8.90 9.58
N SER A 52 -3.52 8.90 10.31
CA SER A 52 -4.30 10.11 10.57
C SER A 52 -5.03 9.98 11.90
N GLU A 53 -5.72 11.04 12.30
CA GLU A 53 -6.47 11.03 13.55
C GLU A 53 -7.89 10.47 13.38
N ALA A 54 -8.26 10.07 12.17
CA ALA A 54 -9.58 9.51 11.92
C ALA A 54 -9.75 8.18 12.67
N GLU A 55 -10.95 7.90 13.10
CA GLU A 55 -11.24 6.65 13.81
C GLU A 55 -10.93 5.42 12.99
N GLU A 56 -11.05 5.52 11.68
CA GLU A 56 -10.78 4.40 10.78
C GLU A 56 -9.46 4.57 10.04
N SER A 57 -8.51 5.24 10.65
CA SER A 57 -7.22 5.44 9.99
C SER A 57 -6.57 4.10 9.66
N PRO A 58 -6.01 3.95 8.46
CA PRO A 58 -5.43 2.68 8.02
C PRO A 58 -4.41 2.07 8.98
N HIS A 59 -3.62 2.91 9.63
CA HIS A 59 -2.58 2.42 10.54
C HIS A 59 -3.13 1.61 11.72
N LEU A 60 -4.39 1.84 12.08
CA LEU A 60 -5.00 1.13 13.21
C LEU A 60 -5.24 -0.35 12.90
N SER A 61 -5.22 -0.72 11.63
CA SER A 61 -5.48 -2.07 11.21
C SER A 61 -4.21 -2.90 10.96
N LEU A 62 -3.04 -2.31 11.11
CA LEU A 62 -1.78 -3.01 10.81
C LEU A 62 -1.62 -4.33 11.55
N GLY A 63 -2.05 -4.37 12.81
CA GLY A 63 -1.93 -5.58 13.61
C GLY A 63 -2.82 -6.74 13.17
N LYS A 64 -3.79 -6.47 12.32
CA LYS A 64 -4.71 -7.51 11.83
C LYS A 64 -4.21 -8.16 10.54
N VAL A 65 -3.23 -7.57 9.89
CA VAL A 65 -2.70 -8.07 8.63
C VAL A 65 -1.81 -9.27 8.90
N LYS A 66 -2.05 -10.38 8.23
CA LYS A 66 -1.21 -11.57 8.35
C LYS A 66 -0.29 -11.75 7.15
N GLY A 67 -0.64 -11.20 6.00
CA GLY A 67 0.19 -11.26 4.81
C GLY A 67 1.26 -10.18 4.81
N GLU A 68 1.96 -10.05 3.70
CA GLU A 68 2.99 -9.04 3.55
C GLU A 68 2.41 -7.75 3.01
N LEU A 69 2.93 -6.63 3.49
CA LEU A 69 2.57 -5.32 2.99
C LEU A 69 3.79 -4.65 2.38
N TYR A 70 3.60 -4.08 1.20
CA TYR A 70 4.60 -3.23 0.58
C TYR A 70 4.00 -1.83 0.46
N ILE A 71 4.65 -0.86 1.05
CA ILE A 71 4.17 0.52 1.03
C ILE A 71 5.24 1.40 0.40
N ALA A 72 4.93 1.96 -0.76
CA ALA A 72 5.83 2.84 -1.48
C ALA A 72 5.38 4.29 -1.31
N CYS A 73 6.27 5.12 -0.83
CA CYS A 73 5.99 6.53 -0.57
C CYS A 73 6.89 7.40 -1.41
N ALA A 74 6.38 8.54 -1.83
CA ALA A 74 7.16 9.53 -2.57
C ALA A 74 7.73 10.56 -1.61
N GLU A 75 8.93 11.02 -1.88
CA GLU A 75 9.56 12.04 -1.04
C GLU A 75 8.76 13.36 -1.02
N HIS A 76 8.23 13.75 -2.16
CA HIS A 76 7.48 15.00 -2.29
C HIS A 76 5.98 14.72 -2.44
N ASP A 77 5.33 14.42 -1.35
CA ASP A 77 3.91 14.10 -1.38
C ASP A 77 3.19 14.75 -0.20
N LYS A 78 2.36 15.74 -0.50
CA LYS A 78 1.62 16.45 0.54
C LYS A 78 0.55 15.60 1.19
N LEU A 79 0.09 14.56 0.50
CA LEU A 79 -0.94 13.67 1.02
C LEU A 79 -0.34 12.53 1.84
N ALA A 80 0.97 12.42 1.82
CA ALA A 80 1.73 11.46 2.62
C ALA A 80 3.05 12.11 3.05
N PRO A 81 3.00 13.11 3.94
CA PRO A 81 4.20 13.84 4.34
C PRO A 81 5.25 12.92 4.98
N LEU A 82 6.51 13.33 4.93
CA LEU A 82 7.60 12.54 5.51
C LEU A 82 7.38 12.21 6.99
N GLN A 83 6.78 13.15 7.72
CA GLN A 83 6.46 12.90 9.12
C GLN A 83 5.50 11.72 9.27
N MET A 84 4.52 11.62 8.38
CA MET A 84 3.60 10.49 8.38
C MET A 84 4.31 9.19 8.05
N VAL A 85 5.25 9.23 7.11
CA VAL A 85 6.02 8.05 6.73
C VAL A 85 6.85 7.54 7.92
N ASP A 86 7.49 8.44 8.64
CA ASP A 86 8.28 8.07 9.81
C ASP A 86 7.40 7.47 10.91
N GLU A 87 6.24 8.05 11.14
CA GLU A 87 5.30 7.54 12.11
C GLU A 87 4.77 6.17 11.69
N LEU A 88 4.46 6.01 10.41
CA LEU A 88 4.01 4.74 9.86
C LEU A 88 5.06 3.65 10.05
N ARG A 89 6.33 3.96 9.85
CA ARG A 89 7.41 3.00 10.08
C ARG A 89 7.46 2.52 11.51
N THR A 90 7.29 3.43 12.44
CA THR A 90 7.28 3.08 13.86
C THR A 90 6.10 2.16 14.19
N LEU A 91 4.92 2.50 13.68
CA LEU A 91 3.71 1.72 13.92
C LEU A 91 3.76 0.36 13.24
N PHE A 92 4.36 0.31 12.06
CA PHE A 92 4.53 -0.92 11.30
C PHE A 92 5.42 -1.90 12.08
N ALA A 93 6.52 -1.39 12.62
CA ALA A 93 7.43 -2.20 13.44
C ALA A 93 6.75 -2.69 14.71
N ARG A 94 5.98 -1.83 15.37
CA ARG A 94 5.29 -2.21 16.61
C ARG A 94 4.23 -3.26 16.37
N ALA A 95 3.57 -3.22 15.23
CA ALA A 95 2.53 -4.18 14.90
C ALA A 95 3.12 -5.53 14.50
N GLY A 96 4.40 -5.60 14.21
CA GLY A 96 5.03 -6.84 13.77
C GLY A 96 4.61 -7.25 12.37
N THR A 97 4.14 -6.29 11.57
CA THR A 97 3.65 -6.58 10.22
C THR A 97 4.82 -6.94 9.31
N ALA A 98 4.67 -8.00 8.54
CA ALA A 98 5.70 -8.40 7.59
C ALA A 98 5.65 -7.50 6.36
N GLY A 99 6.80 -7.16 5.82
CA GLY A 99 6.87 -6.37 4.60
C GLY A 99 7.84 -5.21 4.71
N GLU A 100 7.59 -4.19 3.90
CA GLU A 100 8.53 -3.11 3.74
C GLU A 100 7.85 -1.79 3.44
N ILE A 101 8.40 -0.71 3.95
CA ILE A 101 8.00 0.65 3.62
C ILE A 101 9.20 1.29 2.93
N GLU A 102 9.03 1.66 1.66
CA GLU A 102 10.07 2.30 0.89
C GLU A 102 9.77 3.75 0.60
N LEU A 103 10.74 4.62 0.75
CA LEU A 103 10.61 6.01 0.36
C LEU A 103 11.44 6.23 -0.89
N TYR A 104 10.79 6.63 -1.97
CA TYR A 104 11.48 6.90 -3.22
C TYR A 104 11.87 8.38 -3.28
N PRO A 105 13.17 8.68 -3.32
CA PRO A 105 13.62 10.06 -3.32
C PRO A 105 13.40 10.74 -4.66
N ARG A 106 13.20 12.04 -4.60
CA ARG A 106 13.08 12.90 -5.79
C ARG A 106 11.89 12.59 -6.69
N VAL A 107 10.88 11.92 -6.16
CA VAL A 107 9.64 11.69 -6.91
C VAL A 107 8.47 12.32 -6.18
N HIS A 108 7.39 12.48 -6.90
CA HIS A 108 6.17 13.10 -6.39
C HIS A 108 5.02 12.11 -6.38
N HIS A 109 3.89 12.52 -5.82
CA HIS A 109 2.67 11.75 -5.84
C HIS A 109 2.34 11.33 -7.28
N GLY A 110 1.96 10.11 -7.49
CA GLY A 110 1.64 9.61 -8.81
C GLY A 110 2.82 9.05 -9.60
N PHE A 111 3.96 8.88 -8.96
CA PHE A 111 5.19 8.46 -9.63
C PHE A 111 5.10 7.11 -10.33
N ALA A 112 4.15 6.30 -9.97
CA ALA A 112 4.01 4.97 -10.59
C ALA A 112 3.39 5.03 -11.99
N PHE A 113 2.80 6.16 -12.36
CA PHE A 113 2.21 6.31 -13.68
C PHE A 113 3.08 7.21 -14.54
N HIS A 114 3.28 6.79 -15.79
CA HIS A 114 4.14 7.48 -16.71
C HIS A 114 3.80 8.96 -16.89
N ASN A 115 2.55 9.28 -17.00
CA ASN A 115 2.08 10.62 -17.16
C ASN A 115 1.44 11.21 -15.91
N GLY A 116 1.67 10.60 -14.77
CA GLY A 116 1.08 11.08 -13.54
C GLY A 116 1.96 12.04 -12.83
N GLY A 117 1.38 13.11 -12.39
CA GLY A 117 2.10 14.05 -11.57
C GLY A 117 3.33 14.63 -12.19
N ALA A 118 4.17 15.08 -11.38
CA ALA A 118 5.38 15.65 -11.84
C ALA A 118 6.32 14.56 -12.21
N THR A 119 6.57 14.46 -13.44
CA THR A 119 7.36 13.45 -13.85
C THR A 119 8.72 13.70 -13.73
N THR A 120 9.36 12.98 -13.09
CA THR A 120 10.74 12.88 -13.26
C THR A 120 10.92 11.60 -13.97
N SER A 121 11.99 11.55 -14.51
CA SER A 121 12.25 10.49 -15.27
C SER A 121 12.34 9.24 -14.63
N ARG A 122 12.18 8.89 -13.58
CA ARG A 122 12.59 7.84 -13.12
C ARG A 122 11.94 6.92 -12.69
N PRO A 123 11.36 6.76 -12.14
CA PRO A 123 11.09 5.67 -11.31
C PRO A 123 10.40 4.50 -11.87
N ARG A 124 10.49 4.25 -13.13
CA ARG A 124 9.91 3.07 -13.54
C ARG A 124 10.42 1.87 -12.90
N SER A 125 11.70 1.81 -12.67
CA SER A 125 12.31 0.70 -11.97
C SER A 125 11.90 0.67 -10.52
N ALA A 126 11.49 1.77 -9.99
CA ALA A 126 11.12 1.86 -8.60
C ALA A 126 9.80 1.15 -8.27
N THR A 127 8.96 0.93 -9.26
CA THR A 127 7.72 0.19 -9.03
C THR A 127 7.89 -1.29 -9.31
N GLY A 128 9.08 -1.72 -9.59
CA GLY A 128 9.33 -3.13 -9.82
C GLY A 128 8.78 -3.66 -11.10
N THR A 129 8.40 -2.80 -12.01
CA THR A 129 7.90 -3.26 -13.27
C THR A 129 9.00 -3.57 -14.22
N GLY A 130 10.15 -3.30 -13.82
CA GLY A 130 11.29 -3.62 -14.62
C GLY A 130 11.55 -5.08 -14.55
#